data_82b1396d82f86db375b818af59a226ee
#
_entry.id   82b1396d82f86db375b818af59a226ee
#
_cell.length_a   1.000
_cell.length_b   1.000
_cell.length_c   1.000
_cell.angle_alpha   90.00
_cell.angle_beta   90.00
_cell.angle_gamma   90.00
#
_symmetry.space_group_name_H-M   'P 1'
#
loop_
_entity.id
_entity.type
_entity.pdbx_description
1 polymer ?
#
loop_
_entity_poly.entity_id
_entity_poly.type
_entity_poly.pdbx_seq_one_letter_code
_entity_poly.pdbx_strand_id
1 'polypeptide(L)'
;MKVFAFANQKGGVGKTTSAVTLADGLSRHKIKTLLIDLDPQGHLALSFGLNKSPGLYRLVCLDEPLEKVVVTIRPNLDLVAGDKQTEKVKRQITLSDFRENILSDLLADAPYDAVLLDLAPSLDVLHLNGLIAADWVIIPTRPDALAVDGVKEILTTMAEVEQSGHRYQ
;
A
#
# COMPACT_ATOMS: atom_id res chain seq x y z
N MET A 1 7.58 11.20 8.70
CA MET A 1 7.09 9.91 8.19
C MET A 1 7.66 9.68 6.79
N LYS A 2 7.96 8.42 6.41
CA LYS A 2 8.35 8.02 5.05
C LYS A 2 7.38 6.96 4.54
N VAL A 3 6.94 7.09 3.29
CA VAL A 3 5.98 6.17 2.67
C VAL A 3 6.66 5.37 1.56
N PHE A 4 6.53 4.05 1.62
CA PHE A 4 7.10 3.10 0.66
C PHE A 4 5.97 2.32 -0.01
N ALA A 5 5.90 2.34 -1.34
CA ALA A 5 4.97 1.51 -2.10
C ALA A 5 5.69 0.29 -2.70
N PHE A 6 5.11 -0.90 -2.53
CA PHE A 6 5.56 -2.12 -3.19
C PHE A 6 4.70 -2.36 -4.42
N ALA A 7 5.24 -2.09 -5.61
CA ALA A 7 4.52 -2.09 -6.87
C ALA A 7 5.13 -3.07 -7.86
N ASN A 8 4.33 -3.88 -8.51
CA ASN A 8 4.63 -4.62 -9.74
C ASN A 8 3.32 -5.24 -10.25
N GLN A 9 3.05 -5.15 -11.54
CA GLN A 9 1.87 -5.75 -12.16
C GLN A 9 1.90 -7.28 -12.20
N LYS A 10 3.08 -7.86 -12.13
CA LYS A 10 3.21 -9.32 -12.12
C LYS A 10 2.88 -9.88 -10.74
N GLY A 11 1.99 -10.85 -10.70
CA GLY A 11 1.71 -11.64 -9.50
C GLY A 11 2.88 -12.55 -9.12
N GLY A 12 3.06 -12.82 -7.82
CA GLY A 12 4.05 -13.78 -7.32
C GLY A 12 5.52 -13.34 -7.41
N VAL A 13 5.81 -12.05 -7.62
CA VAL A 13 7.19 -11.50 -7.64
C VAL A 13 7.73 -11.16 -6.26
N GLY A 14 6.92 -11.29 -5.21
CA GLY A 14 7.36 -11.07 -3.82
C GLY A 14 7.01 -9.71 -3.22
N LYS A 15 6.04 -8.95 -3.77
CA LYS A 15 5.59 -7.67 -3.20
C LYS A 15 5.24 -7.80 -1.71
N THR A 16 4.22 -8.56 -1.41
CA THR A 16 3.75 -8.82 -0.03
C THR A 16 4.87 -9.35 0.86
N THR A 17 5.67 -10.30 0.38
CA THR A 17 6.81 -10.84 1.14
C THR A 17 7.84 -9.76 1.48
N SER A 18 8.17 -8.90 0.51
CA SER A 18 9.12 -7.80 0.71
C SER A 18 8.56 -6.76 1.69
N ALA A 19 7.27 -6.40 1.55
CA ALA A 19 6.59 -5.48 2.45
C ALA A 19 6.60 -6.00 3.90
N VAL A 20 6.21 -7.26 4.12
CA VAL A 20 6.21 -7.92 5.44
C VAL A 20 7.62 -7.95 6.03
N THR A 21 8.63 -8.34 5.23
CA THR A 21 10.01 -8.47 5.70
C THR A 21 10.59 -7.12 6.10
N LEU A 22 10.36 -6.08 5.29
CA LEU A 22 10.82 -4.73 5.61
C LEU A 22 10.11 -4.19 6.86
N ALA A 23 8.78 -4.36 6.95
CA ALA A 23 7.99 -3.92 8.10
C ALA A 23 8.47 -4.59 9.41
N ASP A 24 8.73 -5.90 9.37
CA ASP A 24 9.30 -6.63 10.52
C ASP A 24 10.68 -6.08 10.90
N GLY A 25 11.56 -5.86 9.93
CA GLY A 25 12.88 -5.30 10.16
C GLY A 25 12.83 -3.91 10.79
N LEU A 26 12.03 -3.00 10.24
CA LEU A 26 11.87 -1.64 10.78
C LEU A 26 11.34 -1.67 12.22
N SER A 27 10.31 -2.47 12.50
CA SER A 27 9.71 -2.57 13.83
C SER A 27 10.71 -3.08 14.89
N ARG A 28 11.59 -4.01 14.52
CA ARG A 28 12.68 -4.52 15.39
C ARG A 28 13.71 -3.43 15.70
N HIS A 29 13.91 -2.50 14.78
CA HIS A 29 14.73 -1.31 15.00
C HIS A 29 13.99 -0.16 15.69
N LYS A 30 12.80 -0.43 16.27
CA LYS A 30 11.97 0.53 17.00
C LYS A 30 11.44 1.68 16.15
N ILE A 31 11.37 1.49 14.85
CA ILE A 31 10.74 2.42 13.91
C ILE A 31 9.24 2.10 13.91
N LYS A 32 8.41 3.06 14.30
CA LYS A 32 6.96 2.89 14.34
C LYS A 32 6.40 2.77 12.93
N THR A 33 5.97 1.58 12.56
CA THR A 33 5.66 1.20 11.18
C THR A 33 4.19 0.85 11.04
N LEU A 34 3.54 1.40 10.00
CA LEU A 34 2.22 1.00 9.54
C LEU A 34 2.35 0.23 8.23
N LEU A 35 1.72 -0.92 8.16
CA LEU A 35 1.59 -1.71 6.94
C LEU A 35 0.14 -1.64 6.47
N ILE A 36 -0.10 -1.36 5.17
CA ILE A 36 -1.45 -1.23 4.61
C ILE A 36 -1.60 -2.17 3.42
N ASP A 37 -2.63 -3.02 3.47
CA ASP A 37 -2.99 -3.96 2.42
C ASP A 37 -3.96 -3.31 1.43
N LEU A 38 -3.46 -2.99 0.24
CA LEU A 38 -4.24 -2.42 -0.86
C LEU A 38 -4.68 -3.48 -1.89
N ASP A 39 -4.39 -4.78 -1.60
CA ASP A 39 -4.82 -5.89 -2.45
C ASP A 39 -6.15 -6.48 -1.93
N PRO A 40 -7.20 -6.58 -2.77
CA PRO A 40 -8.45 -7.27 -2.42
C PRO A 40 -8.26 -8.73 -1.98
N GLN A 41 -7.11 -9.33 -2.33
CA GLN A 41 -6.78 -10.69 -1.88
C GLN A 41 -6.45 -10.76 -0.39
N GLY A 42 -6.08 -9.68 0.27
CA GLY A 42 -5.91 -9.61 1.72
C GLY A 42 -4.81 -10.55 2.25
N HIS A 43 -3.70 -10.66 1.55
CA HIS A 43 -2.64 -11.61 1.90
C HIS A 43 -1.75 -11.16 3.05
N LEU A 44 -1.69 -9.86 3.34
CA LEU A 44 -0.88 -9.34 4.45
C LEU A 44 -1.32 -9.92 5.80
N ALA A 45 -2.63 -9.90 6.10
CA ALA A 45 -3.15 -10.46 7.35
C ALA A 45 -2.78 -11.94 7.50
N LEU A 46 -2.92 -12.73 6.43
CA LEU A 46 -2.57 -14.16 6.42
C LEU A 46 -1.08 -14.39 6.68
N SER A 47 -0.21 -13.50 6.22
CA SER A 47 1.25 -13.59 6.44
C SER A 47 1.64 -13.47 7.92
N PHE A 48 0.76 -12.89 8.73
CA PHE A 48 0.92 -12.79 10.19
C PHE A 48 0.05 -13.78 10.97
N GLY A 49 -0.57 -14.75 10.29
CA GLY A 49 -1.47 -15.73 10.93
C GLY A 49 -2.81 -15.14 11.38
N LEU A 50 -3.18 -13.98 10.87
CA LEU A 50 -4.45 -13.31 11.16
C LEU A 50 -5.51 -13.61 10.10
N ASN A 51 -6.78 -13.45 10.46
CA ASN A 51 -7.87 -13.47 9.50
C ASN A 51 -7.89 -12.16 8.69
N LYS A 52 -8.31 -12.25 7.42
CA LYS A 52 -8.61 -11.07 6.61
C LYS A 52 -9.71 -10.24 7.28
N SER A 53 -9.60 -8.93 7.19
CA SER A 53 -10.60 -8.02 7.76
C SER A 53 -10.73 -6.76 6.90
N PRO A 54 -11.88 -6.07 6.95
CA PRO A 54 -12.17 -4.93 6.11
C PRO A 54 -11.57 -3.61 6.66
N GLY A 55 -10.34 -3.64 7.18
CA GLY A 55 -9.69 -2.47 7.77
C GLY A 55 -9.62 -1.30 6.81
N LEU A 56 -9.16 -1.53 5.58
CA LEU A 56 -9.10 -0.49 4.55
C LEU A 56 -10.49 0.05 4.16
N TYR A 57 -11.49 -0.83 4.06
CA TYR A 57 -12.86 -0.42 3.77
C TYR A 57 -13.44 0.44 4.89
N ARG A 58 -13.22 0.08 6.14
CA ARG A 58 -13.67 0.85 7.30
C ARG A 58 -13.01 2.24 7.34
N LEU A 59 -11.70 2.30 7.06
CA LEU A 59 -10.95 3.54 7.02
C LEU A 59 -11.47 4.49 5.93
N VAL A 60 -11.59 3.99 4.69
CA VAL A 60 -11.87 4.84 3.51
C VAL A 60 -13.36 5.05 3.26
N CYS A 61 -14.19 4.01 3.46
CA CYS A 61 -15.60 4.07 3.10
C CYS A 61 -16.54 4.35 4.27
N LEU A 62 -16.12 4.04 5.49
CA LEU A 62 -16.89 4.32 6.70
C LEU A 62 -16.31 5.48 7.52
N ASP A 63 -15.23 6.09 7.04
CA ASP A 63 -14.55 7.24 7.66
C ASP A 63 -14.20 6.96 9.15
N GLU A 64 -13.87 5.69 9.45
CA GLU A 64 -13.46 5.33 10.81
C GLU A 64 -12.03 5.78 11.07
N PRO A 65 -11.75 6.34 12.25
CA PRO A 65 -10.41 6.78 12.62
C PRO A 65 -9.36 5.66 12.50
N LEU A 66 -8.14 6.00 12.05
CA LEU A 66 -7.06 5.05 11.82
C LEU A 66 -6.80 4.14 13.03
N GLU A 67 -6.81 4.70 14.24
CA GLU A 67 -6.59 3.97 15.49
C GLU A 67 -7.65 2.90 15.81
N LYS A 68 -8.84 2.98 15.20
CA LYS A 68 -9.91 1.98 15.36
C LYS A 68 -9.87 0.87 14.34
N VAL A 69 -9.14 1.05 13.25
CA VAL A 69 -9.07 0.07 12.16
C VAL A 69 -7.76 -0.69 12.11
N VAL A 70 -6.71 -0.17 12.75
CA VAL A 70 -5.42 -0.87 12.84
C VAL A 70 -5.48 -2.08 13.75
N VAL A 71 -4.70 -3.09 13.39
CA VAL A 71 -4.43 -4.28 14.21
C VAL A 71 -2.95 -4.29 14.57
N THR A 72 -2.63 -4.24 15.85
CA THR A 72 -1.24 -4.34 16.31
C THR A 72 -0.72 -5.75 16.14
N ILE A 73 0.31 -5.91 15.31
CA ILE A 73 0.99 -7.19 15.05
C ILE A 73 2.01 -7.47 16.15
N ARG A 74 2.78 -6.47 16.50
CA ARG A 74 3.82 -6.49 17.56
C ARG A 74 4.19 -5.03 17.93
N PRO A 75 5.04 -4.82 18.95
CA PRO A 75 5.54 -3.48 19.24
C PRO A 75 6.11 -2.79 17.99
N ASN A 76 5.70 -1.57 17.73
CA ASN A 76 6.08 -0.74 16.59
C ASN A 76 5.62 -1.26 15.20
N LEU A 77 4.68 -2.20 15.13
CA LEU A 77 4.12 -2.67 13.86
C LEU A 77 2.61 -2.84 13.95
N ASP A 78 1.92 -2.00 13.21
CA ASP A 78 0.48 -2.03 13.04
C ASP A 78 0.12 -2.36 11.58
N LEU A 79 -1.07 -2.94 11.36
CA LEU A 79 -1.61 -3.35 10.07
C LEU A 79 -3.00 -2.76 9.86
N VAL A 80 -3.22 -2.11 8.72
CA VAL A 80 -4.55 -1.94 8.13
C VAL A 80 -4.76 -3.08 7.13
N ALA A 81 -5.58 -4.05 7.51
CA ALA A 81 -5.81 -5.23 6.69
C ALA A 81 -6.76 -4.93 5.52
N GLY A 82 -6.52 -5.63 4.40
CA GLY A 82 -7.40 -5.68 3.24
C GLY A 82 -8.21 -6.97 3.19
N ASP A 83 -9.32 -6.91 2.48
CA ASP A 83 -10.13 -8.07 2.11
C ASP A 83 -10.91 -7.79 0.81
N LYS A 84 -11.83 -8.67 0.42
CA LYS A 84 -12.67 -8.48 -0.77
C LYS A 84 -13.45 -7.16 -0.81
N GLN A 85 -13.66 -6.49 0.32
CA GLN A 85 -14.32 -5.17 0.38
C GLN A 85 -13.41 -4.05 -0.12
N THR A 86 -12.11 -4.29 -0.29
CA THR A 86 -11.19 -3.37 -0.99
C THR A 86 -11.68 -3.04 -2.41
N GLU A 87 -12.45 -3.92 -3.06
CA GLU A 87 -13.10 -3.59 -4.33
C GLU A 87 -14.17 -2.47 -4.20
N LYS A 88 -14.82 -2.34 -3.04
CA LYS A 88 -15.74 -1.23 -2.79
C LYS A 88 -14.97 0.07 -2.59
N VAL A 89 -13.78 -0.01 -1.94
CA VAL A 89 -12.88 1.15 -1.77
C VAL A 89 -12.51 1.71 -3.15
N LYS A 90 -12.10 0.86 -4.09
CA LYS A 90 -11.78 1.27 -5.47
C LYS A 90 -12.94 2.00 -6.14
N ARG A 91 -14.16 1.47 -6.01
CA ARG A 91 -15.36 2.09 -6.58
C ARG A 91 -15.65 3.46 -5.97
N GLN A 92 -15.56 3.56 -4.64
CA GLN A 92 -15.80 4.82 -3.93
C GLN A 92 -14.76 5.88 -4.34
N ILE A 93 -13.48 5.54 -4.33
CA ILE A 93 -12.40 6.43 -4.75
C ILE A 93 -12.63 6.91 -6.19
N THR A 94 -13.03 6.01 -7.10
CA THR A 94 -13.27 6.37 -8.51
C THR A 94 -14.35 7.44 -8.67
N LEU A 95 -15.33 7.50 -7.77
CA LEU A 95 -16.45 8.46 -7.79
C LEU A 95 -16.17 9.73 -6.98
N SER A 96 -15.05 9.81 -6.25
CA SER A 96 -14.71 10.94 -5.38
C SER A 96 -14.00 12.05 -6.17
N ASP A 97 -14.19 13.30 -5.74
CA ASP A 97 -13.36 14.43 -6.16
C ASP A 97 -11.95 14.28 -5.58
N PHE A 98 -10.94 14.78 -6.30
CA PHE A 98 -9.52 14.64 -5.93
C PHE A 98 -9.10 13.21 -5.58
N ARG A 99 -9.71 12.27 -6.27
CA ARG A 99 -9.63 10.82 -6.04
C ARG A 99 -8.21 10.25 -5.98
N GLU A 100 -7.24 10.92 -6.56
CA GLU A 100 -5.84 10.52 -6.57
C GLU A 100 -5.10 10.79 -5.26
N ASN A 101 -5.60 11.69 -4.39
CA ASN A 101 -4.92 12.12 -3.17
C ASN A 101 -5.50 11.50 -1.89
N ILE A 102 -6.58 10.72 -1.98
CA ILE A 102 -7.31 10.21 -0.81
C ILE A 102 -6.38 9.49 0.18
N LEU A 103 -5.47 8.65 -0.32
CA LEU A 103 -4.56 7.93 0.57
C LEU A 103 -3.49 8.86 1.16
N SER A 104 -2.98 9.83 0.40
CA SER A 104 -2.05 10.84 0.91
C SER A 104 -2.66 11.66 2.04
N ASP A 105 -3.91 12.08 1.87
CA ASP A 105 -4.63 12.89 2.86
C ASP A 105 -4.89 12.08 4.13
N LEU A 106 -5.31 10.82 4.01
CA LEU A 106 -5.50 9.92 5.14
C LEU A 106 -4.23 9.65 5.94
N LEU A 107 -3.07 9.72 5.30
CA LEU A 107 -1.78 9.46 5.93
C LEU A 107 -1.08 10.72 6.45
N ALA A 108 -1.52 11.93 6.08
CA ALA A 108 -0.81 13.17 6.36
C ALA A 108 -0.43 13.35 7.84
N ASP A 109 -1.35 13.01 8.75
CA ASP A 109 -1.18 13.15 10.20
C ASP A 109 -1.01 11.79 10.93
N ALA A 110 -0.73 10.72 10.18
CA ALA A 110 -0.59 9.39 10.77
C ALA A 110 0.65 9.32 11.67
N PRO A 111 0.53 8.84 12.94
CA PRO A 111 1.59 8.91 13.94
C PRO A 111 2.61 7.76 13.78
N TYR A 112 3.16 7.61 12.57
CA TYR A 112 4.14 6.58 12.21
C TYR A 112 5.41 7.20 11.63
N ASP A 113 6.54 6.51 11.81
CA ASP A 113 7.82 6.89 11.21
C ASP A 113 7.90 6.39 9.75
N ALA A 114 7.34 5.21 9.50
CA ALA A 114 7.29 4.58 8.19
C ALA A 114 5.90 4.00 7.89
N VAL A 115 5.46 4.15 6.64
CA VAL A 115 4.25 3.50 6.10
C VAL A 115 4.65 2.66 4.90
N LEU A 116 4.19 1.41 4.86
CA LEU A 116 4.45 0.49 3.77
C LEU A 116 3.12 0.09 3.11
N LEU A 117 3.01 0.31 1.82
CA LEU A 117 1.82 0.06 1.01
C LEU A 117 2.05 -1.18 0.13
N ASP A 118 1.31 -2.27 0.37
CA ASP A 118 1.34 -3.46 -0.49
C ASP A 118 0.29 -3.32 -1.59
N LEU A 119 0.73 -3.02 -2.82
CA LEU A 119 -0.16 -2.75 -3.94
C LEU A 119 -0.58 -4.04 -4.65
N ALA A 120 -1.84 -4.08 -5.08
CA ALA A 120 -2.34 -5.12 -5.97
C ALA A 120 -1.58 -5.14 -7.32
N PRO A 121 -1.57 -6.28 -8.05
CA PRO A 121 -0.95 -6.36 -9.37
C PRO A 121 -1.84 -5.75 -10.48
N SER A 122 -2.55 -4.68 -10.20
CA SER A 122 -3.46 -3.98 -11.13
C SER A 122 -3.13 -2.49 -11.15
N LEU A 123 -3.24 -1.86 -12.33
CA LEU A 123 -3.11 -0.40 -12.47
C LEU A 123 -4.49 0.25 -12.34
N ASP A 124 -5.07 0.21 -11.17
CA ASP A 124 -6.35 0.86 -10.87
C ASP A 124 -6.15 2.15 -10.04
N VAL A 125 -7.27 2.79 -9.71
CA VAL A 125 -7.26 4.05 -8.94
C VAL A 125 -6.60 3.89 -7.56
N LEU A 126 -6.70 2.73 -6.93
CA LEU A 126 -6.08 2.48 -5.62
C LEU A 126 -4.57 2.29 -5.76
N HIS A 127 -4.12 1.66 -6.86
CA HIS A 127 -2.71 1.57 -7.20
C HIS A 127 -2.11 2.97 -7.43
N LEU A 128 -2.81 3.82 -8.19
CA LEU A 128 -2.39 5.20 -8.42
C LEU A 128 -2.31 5.99 -7.10
N ASN A 129 -3.30 5.86 -6.21
CA ASN A 129 -3.27 6.45 -4.88
C ASN A 129 -2.03 6.02 -4.08
N GLY A 130 -1.69 4.73 -4.13
CA GLY A 130 -0.50 4.22 -3.47
C GLY A 130 0.80 4.79 -4.02
N LEU A 131 0.91 4.97 -5.34
CA LEU A 131 2.07 5.61 -5.97
C LEU A 131 2.18 7.10 -5.62
N ILE A 132 1.07 7.83 -5.63
CA ILE A 132 1.05 9.27 -5.30
C ILE A 132 1.36 9.50 -3.82
N ALA A 133 0.91 8.62 -2.92
CA ALA A 133 1.22 8.73 -1.50
C ALA A 133 2.68 8.39 -1.17
N ALA A 134 3.41 7.70 -2.06
CA ALA A 134 4.72 7.15 -1.77
C ALA A 134 5.85 8.16 -1.96
N ASP A 135 6.81 8.22 -1.01
CA ASP A 135 8.13 8.84 -1.21
C ASP A 135 9.04 7.92 -2.04
N TRP A 136 8.90 6.61 -1.87
CA TRP A 136 9.74 5.57 -2.48
C TRP A 136 8.91 4.46 -3.07
N VAL A 137 9.26 4.01 -4.28
CA VAL A 137 8.64 2.84 -4.91
C VAL A 137 9.64 1.70 -4.98
N ILE A 138 9.31 0.59 -4.34
CA ILE A 138 10.08 -0.65 -4.37
C ILE A 138 9.41 -1.57 -5.40
N ILE A 139 10.16 -2.01 -6.40
CA ILE A 139 9.66 -2.86 -7.49
C ILE A 139 10.30 -4.25 -7.39
N PRO A 140 9.77 -5.16 -6.54
CA PRO A 140 10.26 -6.52 -6.48
C PRO A 140 10.07 -7.19 -7.84
N THR A 141 11.14 -7.77 -8.37
CA THR A 141 11.12 -8.39 -9.70
C THR A 141 11.88 -9.71 -9.71
N ARG A 142 11.58 -10.56 -10.69
CA ARG A 142 12.29 -11.81 -10.94
C ARG A 142 13.15 -11.64 -12.19
N PRO A 143 14.27 -12.35 -12.33
CA PRO A 143 15.14 -12.25 -13.49
C PRO A 143 14.54 -13.06 -14.67
N ASP A 144 13.37 -12.65 -15.15
CA ASP A 144 12.72 -13.23 -16.33
C ASP A 144 12.19 -12.12 -17.26
N ALA A 145 12.05 -12.43 -18.57
CA ALA A 145 11.67 -11.46 -19.58
C ALA A 145 10.31 -10.79 -19.31
N LEU A 146 9.33 -11.53 -18.78
CA LEU A 146 8.00 -11.01 -18.48
C LEU A 146 8.00 -10.05 -17.28
N ALA A 147 8.98 -10.18 -16.38
CA ALA A 147 9.10 -9.29 -15.25
C ALA A 147 9.61 -7.90 -15.66
N VAL A 148 10.41 -7.83 -16.72
CA VAL A 148 10.91 -6.54 -17.27
C VAL A 148 9.78 -5.67 -17.79
N ASP A 149 8.77 -6.27 -18.43
CA ASP A 149 7.63 -5.51 -18.95
C ASP A 149 6.79 -4.91 -17.80
N GLY A 150 6.55 -5.67 -16.74
CA GLY A 150 5.87 -5.15 -15.55
C GLY A 150 6.63 -3.98 -14.87
N VAL A 151 7.97 -4.01 -14.89
CA VAL A 151 8.78 -2.89 -14.38
C VAL A 151 8.61 -1.64 -15.27
N LYS A 152 8.65 -1.81 -16.60
CA LYS A 152 8.47 -0.68 -17.55
C LYS A 152 7.13 0.02 -17.34
N GLU A 153 6.04 -0.73 -17.16
CA GLU A 153 4.71 -0.16 -16.95
C GLU A 153 4.64 0.64 -15.65
N ILE A 154 5.24 0.14 -14.56
CA ILE A 154 5.32 0.91 -13.31
C ILE A 154 6.13 2.20 -13.51
N LEU A 155 7.29 2.13 -14.16
CA LEU A 155 8.12 3.31 -14.43
C LEU A 155 7.40 4.34 -15.31
N THR A 156 6.60 3.89 -16.28
CA THR A 156 5.76 4.79 -17.10
C THR A 156 4.72 5.50 -16.24
N THR A 157 4.00 4.78 -15.39
CA THR A 157 3.01 5.38 -14.49
C THR A 157 3.67 6.33 -13.48
N MET A 158 4.84 5.99 -12.95
CA MET A 158 5.61 6.89 -12.07
C MET A 158 5.99 8.19 -12.79
N ALA A 159 6.43 8.12 -14.05
CA ALA A 159 6.77 9.31 -14.84
C ALA A 159 5.53 10.20 -15.10
N GLU A 160 4.35 9.62 -15.30
CA GLU A 160 3.08 10.36 -15.41
C GLU A 160 2.72 11.06 -14.08
N VAL A 161 2.90 10.38 -12.96
CA VAL A 161 2.70 10.94 -11.61
C VAL A 161 3.69 12.08 -11.35
N GLU A 162 4.94 11.97 -11.75
CA GLU A 162 5.94 13.06 -11.62
C GLU A 162 5.58 14.28 -12.48
N GLN A 163 5.01 14.08 -13.66
CA GLN A 163 4.52 15.19 -14.51
C GLN A 163 3.37 15.97 -13.87
N SER A 164 2.59 15.35 -12.99
CA SER A 164 1.54 16.03 -12.20
C SER A 164 2.06 16.81 -11.00
N GLY A 165 3.37 16.80 -10.76
CA GLY A 165 4.05 17.59 -9.73
C GLY A 165 4.51 16.79 -8.50
N HIS A 166 4.23 15.49 -8.45
CA HIS A 166 4.78 14.60 -7.42
C HIS A 166 6.28 14.37 -7.64
N ARG A 167 7.02 14.12 -6.57
CA ARG A 167 8.46 13.77 -6.66
C ARG A 167 8.79 12.62 -5.73
N TYR A 168 9.28 11.56 -6.31
CA TYR A 168 9.91 10.46 -5.57
C TYR A 168 11.29 10.88 -5.05
N GLN A 169 11.74 10.26 -3.96
CA GLN A 169 13.03 10.54 -3.32
C GLN A 169 14.13 9.57 -3.79
#